data_cf51b3830df063bd0847d1c0286843ed
#
_entry.id   cf51b3830df063bd0847d1c0286843ed
#
_cell.length_a   1.000
_cell.length_b   1.000
_cell.length_c   1.000
_cell.angle_alpha   90.00
_cell.angle_beta   90.00
_cell.angle_gamma   90.00
#
_symmetry.space_group_name_H-M   'P 1'
#
loop_
_entity.id
_entity.type
_entity.pdbx_description
1 polymer ?
#
loop_
_entity_poly.entity_id
_entity_poly.type
_entity_poly.pdbx_seq_one_letter_code
_entity_poly.pdbx_strand_id
1 'polypeptide(L)'
;EMRPRVGTFAHRTGNLAEMVCSNSFRSDDDEQNAVGLLHWEMRAAGGLILSMAEKHRLPAGGALAVDRDPFAESVTAAIRAHPLITITDEEITRLPDDGQWIIATGPLTSSALGEAIRAETGADQLAFFDAIAPIVHAESIDMSVAWRQSRYDKGETEAERTAYINCPMTKAEYEAFIDAMLA
;
A
#
# COMPACT_ATOMS: atom_id res chain seq x y z
N GLU A 1 -3.80 14.30 -9.62
CA GLU A 1 -3.84 12.85 -9.92
C GLU A 1 -3.92 12.63 -11.41
N MET A 2 -3.02 11.88 -12.00
CA MET A 2 -3.04 11.66 -13.45
C MET A 2 -4.10 10.66 -13.92
N ARG A 3 -4.52 9.76 -13.06
CA ARG A 3 -5.62 8.83 -13.36
C ARG A 3 -6.99 9.55 -13.26
N PRO A 4 -7.98 9.15 -14.04
CA PRO A 4 -7.97 8.03 -15.00
C PRO A 4 -7.41 8.38 -16.39
N ARG A 5 -6.95 9.59 -16.64
CA ARG A 5 -6.49 10.00 -17.98
C ARG A 5 -5.20 9.32 -18.40
N VAL A 6 -4.22 9.26 -17.49
CA VAL A 6 -2.96 8.56 -17.70
C VAL A 6 -2.86 7.44 -16.68
N GLY A 7 -3.00 6.21 -17.13
CA GLY A 7 -2.90 5.02 -16.28
C GLY A 7 -1.47 4.66 -15.92
N THR A 8 -1.30 3.87 -14.87
CA THR A 8 -0.06 3.15 -14.58
C THR A 8 -0.28 1.66 -14.80
N PHE A 9 0.78 0.90 -14.95
CA PHE A 9 0.66 -0.56 -15.09
C PHE A 9 0.19 -1.26 -13.80
N ALA A 10 0.28 -0.60 -12.66
CA ALA A 10 -0.07 -1.16 -11.35
C ALA A 10 -1.51 -0.89 -10.91
N HIS A 11 -2.07 0.25 -11.30
CA HIS A 11 -3.43 0.64 -10.91
C HIS A 11 -4.47 0.05 -11.86
N ARG A 12 -5.63 -0.28 -11.32
CA ARG A 12 -6.77 -0.86 -12.05
C ARG A 12 -7.95 0.11 -12.21
N THR A 13 -8.03 1.07 -11.31
CA THR A 13 -9.17 2.01 -11.22
C THR A 13 -8.70 3.45 -11.29
N GLY A 14 -9.64 4.40 -11.38
CA GLY A 14 -9.39 5.82 -11.20
C GLY A 14 -9.58 6.30 -9.75
N ASN A 15 -9.76 5.39 -8.80
CA ASN A 15 -9.96 5.73 -7.40
C ASN A 15 -8.67 6.23 -6.75
N LEU A 16 -8.80 7.21 -5.86
CA LEU A 16 -7.71 7.67 -5.01
C LEU A 16 -7.37 6.60 -3.97
N ALA A 17 -6.13 6.61 -3.47
CA ALA A 17 -5.65 5.68 -2.46
C ALA A 17 -5.78 4.20 -2.83
N GLU A 18 -5.80 3.85 -4.12
CA GLU A 18 -5.76 2.47 -4.56
C GLU A 18 -4.46 1.81 -4.13
N MET A 19 -4.55 0.74 -3.35
CA MET A 19 -3.40 -0.01 -2.86
C MET A 19 -2.95 -1.03 -3.90
N VAL A 20 -1.76 -0.84 -4.44
CA VAL A 20 -1.25 -1.64 -5.58
C VAL A 20 -0.28 -2.75 -5.18
N CYS A 21 0.46 -2.58 -4.10
CA CYS A 21 1.45 -3.57 -3.63
C CYS A 21 0.79 -4.64 -2.74
N SER A 22 0.14 -4.19 -1.68
CA SER A 22 -0.45 -5.04 -0.65
C SER A 22 -1.72 -4.37 -0.15
N ASN A 23 -2.53 -5.11 0.60
CA ASN A 23 -3.71 -4.55 1.26
C ASN A 23 -3.44 -4.20 2.74
N SER A 24 -2.18 -4.15 3.16
CA SER A 24 -1.78 -3.97 4.55
C SER A 24 -1.07 -2.65 4.78
N PHE A 25 -1.45 -1.96 5.84
CA PHE A 25 -0.74 -0.82 6.42
C PHE A 25 0.34 -1.25 7.43
N ARG A 26 0.69 -2.54 7.48
CA ARG A 26 1.66 -3.13 8.41
C ARG A 26 1.11 -3.27 9.83
N SER A 27 2.00 -3.28 10.83
CA SER A 27 1.62 -3.46 12.24
C SER A 27 0.71 -2.35 12.75
N ASP A 28 -0.29 -2.72 13.53
CA ASP A 28 -1.23 -1.82 14.21
C ASP A 28 -1.04 -1.81 15.74
N ASP A 29 0.07 -2.39 16.20
CA ASP A 29 0.48 -2.48 17.61
C ASP A 29 1.19 -1.17 18.00
N ASP A 30 0.50 -0.28 18.69
CA ASP A 30 0.97 1.06 19.08
C ASP A 30 1.90 1.04 20.30
N GLU A 31 1.93 -0.03 21.05
CA GLU A 31 2.80 -0.16 22.23
C GLU A 31 4.20 -0.69 21.89
N GLN A 32 4.31 -1.58 20.89
CA GLN A 32 5.55 -2.29 20.60
C GLN A 32 6.08 -2.06 19.18
N ASN A 33 5.40 -1.26 18.36
CA ASN A 33 5.78 -1.04 16.97
C ASN A 33 5.63 0.42 16.55
N ALA A 34 6.71 0.99 16.01
CA ALA A 34 6.72 2.39 15.57
C ALA A 34 5.66 2.71 14.49
N VAL A 35 5.32 1.75 13.63
CA VAL A 35 4.26 1.93 12.64
C VAL A 35 2.88 1.97 13.32
N GLY A 36 2.65 1.10 14.30
CA GLY A 36 1.43 1.11 15.11
C GLY A 36 1.28 2.42 15.88
N LEU A 37 2.36 2.92 16.49
CA LEU A 37 2.36 4.22 17.17
C LEU A 37 2.01 5.36 16.18
N LEU A 38 2.56 5.36 14.98
CA LEU A 38 2.20 6.33 13.95
C LEU A 38 0.71 6.23 13.58
N HIS A 39 0.17 5.03 13.48
CA HIS A 39 -1.27 4.84 13.25
C HIS A 39 -2.11 5.44 14.38
N TRP A 40 -1.69 5.23 15.63
CA TRP A 40 -2.37 5.80 16.78
C TRP A 40 -2.37 7.34 16.72
N GLU A 41 -1.22 7.95 16.44
CA GLU A 41 -1.10 9.41 16.28
C GLU A 41 -1.97 9.94 15.14
N MET A 42 -1.99 9.26 13.99
CA MET A 42 -2.83 9.63 12.84
C MET A 42 -4.33 9.51 13.16
N ARG A 43 -4.74 8.50 13.94
CA ARG A 43 -6.13 8.37 14.45
C ARG A 43 -6.47 9.50 15.40
N ALA A 44 -5.60 9.80 16.35
CA ALA A 44 -5.78 10.91 17.30
C ALA A 44 -5.90 12.28 16.59
N ALA A 45 -5.21 12.44 15.46
CA ALA A 45 -5.31 13.62 14.60
C ALA A 45 -6.55 13.62 13.68
N GLY A 46 -7.39 12.60 13.73
CA GLY A 46 -8.58 12.49 12.85
C GLY A 46 -8.24 12.23 11.38
N GLY A 47 -7.14 11.53 11.11
CA GLY A 47 -6.65 11.26 9.75
C GLY A 47 -7.64 10.48 8.90
N LEU A 48 -7.93 10.97 7.70
CA LEU A 48 -8.90 10.39 6.77
C LEU A 48 -8.56 8.93 6.41
N ILE A 49 -7.30 8.67 6.09
CA ILE A 49 -6.86 7.35 5.61
C ILE A 49 -7.12 6.27 6.66
N LEU A 50 -6.73 6.50 7.92
CA LEU A 50 -6.97 5.54 9.00
C LEU A 50 -8.45 5.40 9.34
N SER A 51 -9.22 6.48 9.27
CA SER A 51 -10.67 6.44 9.48
C SER A 51 -11.38 5.59 8.42
N MET A 52 -10.93 5.61 7.18
CA MET A 52 -11.48 4.76 6.12
C MET A 52 -10.94 3.33 6.21
N ALA A 53 -9.68 3.14 6.60
CA ALA A 53 -9.10 1.82 6.80
C ALA A 53 -9.86 1.02 7.87
N GLU A 54 -10.23 1.65 8.99
CA GLU A 54 -11.03 0.98 10.04
C GLU A 54 -12.39 0.49 9.54
N LYS A 55 -13.05 1.24 8.65
CA LYS A 55 -14.34 0.84 8.08
C LYS A 55 -14.26 -0.40 7.19
N HIS A 56 -13.11 -0.64 6.61
CA HIS A 56 -12.87 -1.72 5.65
C HIS A 56 -11.82 -2.71 6.12
N ARG A 57 -11.63 -2.79 7.44
CA ARG A 57 -10.66 -3.67 8.07
C ARG A 57 -10.96 -5.14 7.79
N LEU A 58 -9.90 -5.88 7.49
CA LEU A 58 -9.92 -7.34 7.36
C LEU A 58 -9.07 -7.98 8.46
N PRO A 59 -9.40 -9.19 8.89
CA PRO A 59 -8.58 -9.94 9.83
C PRO A 59 -7.17 -10.17 9.27
N ALA A 60 -6.15 -9.74 10.01
CA ALA A 60 -4.74 -9.85 9.61
C ALA A 60 -3.79 -9.96 10.82
N GLY A 61 -4.22 -10.63 11.90
CA GLY A 61 -3.46 -10.72 13.13
C GLY A 61 -3.19 -9.34 13.73
N GLY A 62 -1.94 -9.02 14.01
CA GLY A 62 -1.55 -7.70 14.53
C GLY A 62 -1.33 -6.62 13.47
N ALA A 63 -1.74 -6.83 12.23
CA ALA A 63 -1.63 -5.84 11.15
C ALA A 63 -2.97 -5.15 10.86
N LEU A 64 -2.92 -3.92 10.37
CA LEU A 64 -4.07 -3.26 9.77
C LEU A 64 -4.12 -3.61 8.28
N ALA A 65 -5.00 -4.53 7.90
CA ALA A 65 -5.29 -4.85 6.51
C ALA A 65 -6.70 -4.42 6.14
N VAL A 66 -6.93 -4.11 4.87
CA VAL A 66 -8.21 -3.60 4.38
C VAL A 66 -8.67 -4.31 3.12
N ASP A 67 -9.98 -4.30 2.88
CA ASP A 67 -10.54 -4.58 1.57
C ASP A 67 -10.23 -3.40 0.65
N ARG A 68 -9.38 -3.63 -0.38
CA ARG A 68 -8.78 -2.58 -1.19
C ARG A 68 -9.78 -1.72 -1.96
N ASP A 69 -10.74 -2.37 -2.61
CA ASP A 69 -11.66 -1.67 -3.50
C ASP A 69 -12.64 -0.77 -2.70
N PRO A 70 -13.36 -1.26 -1.68
CA PRO A 70 -14.22 -0.43 -0.84
C PRO A 70 -13.45 0.65 -0.07
N PHE A 71 -12.19 0.37 0.33
CA PHE A 71 -11.33 1.36 0.96
C PHE A 71 -11.04 2.52 0.00
N ALA A 72 -10.55 2.24 -1.22
CA ALA A 72 -10.24 3.26 -2.22
C ALA A 72 -11.48 4.06 -2.64
N GLU A 73 -12.63 3.41 -2.79
CA GLU A 73 -13.91 4.06 -3.07
C GLU A 73 -14.31 5.04 -1.97
N SER A 74 -14.20 4.62 -0.69
CA SER A 74 -14.56 5.46 0.45
C SER A 74 -13.65 6.67 0.60
N VAL A 75 -12.33 6.51 0.39
CA VAL A 75 -11.38 7.64 0.38
C VAL A 75 -11.72 8.60 -0.76
N THR A 76 -11.95 8.07 -1.96
CA THR A 76 -12.31 8.86 -3.14
C THR A 76 -13.59 9.67 -2.91
N ALA A 77 -14.62 9.02 -2.38
CA ALA A 77 -15.90 9.68 -2.09
C ALA A 77 -15.75 10.80 -1.05
N ALA A 78 -14.99 10.55 0.02
CA ALA A 78 -14.75 11.54 1.07
C ALA A 78 -13.99 12.76 0.54
N ILE A 79 -12.96 12.57 -0.27
CA ILE A 79 -12.18 13.67 -0.86
C ILE A 79 -13.02 14.45 -1.85
N ARG A 80 -13.77 13.78 -2.72
CA ARG A 80 -14.64 14.44 -3.72
C ARG A 80 -15.80 15.22 -3.11
N ALA A 81 -16.29 14.78 -1.96
CA ALA A 81 -17.36 15.47 -1.22
C ALA A 81 -16.85 16.68 -0.41
N HIS A 82 -15.53 16.84 -0.23
CA HIS A 82 -14.99 17.89 0.61
C HIS A 82 -15.01 19.26 -0.08
N PRO A 83 -15.66 20.29 0.50
CA PRO A 83 -15.93 21.57 -0.19
C PRO A 83 -14.68 22.40 -0.50
N LEU A 84 -13.56 22.14 0.19
CA LEU A 84 -12.30 22.87 0.01
C LEU A 84 -11.27 22.10 -0.83
N ILE A 85 -11.65 20.95 -1.41
CA ILE A 85 -10.74 20.13 -2.22
C ILE A 85 -11.22 20.14 -3.68
N THR A 86 -10.34 20.52 -4.57
CA THR A 86 -10.54 20.37 -6.02
C THR A 86 -9.59 19.31 -6.55
N ILE A 87 -10.13 18.27 -7.19
CA ILE A 87 -9.34 17.25 -7.85
C ILE A 87 -9.17 17.64 -9.32
N THR A 88 -7.93 17.66 -9.78
CA THR A 88 -7.60 17.83 -11.20
C THR A 88 -7.04 16.52 -11.74
N ASP A 89 -7.69 15.98 -12.78
CA ASP A 89 -7.29 14.73 -13.42
C ASP A 89 -6.31 15.04 -14.56
N GLU A 90 -5.05 15.27 -14.23
CA GLU A 90 -3.99 15.54 -15.21
C GLU A 90 -2.63 15.02 -14.72
N GLU A 91 -1.75 14.73 -15.66
CA GLU A 91 -0.34 14.45 -15.38
C GLU A 91 0.40 15.78 -15.19
N ILE A 92 1.02 15.95 -14.03
CA ILE A 92 1.93 17.07 -13.77
C ILE A 92 3.32 16.67 -14.25
N THR A 93 3.82 17.35 -15.26
CA THR A 93 5.11 17.04 -15.93
C THR A 93 6.24 18.00 -15.57
N ARG A 94 5.92 19.05 -14.81
CA ARG A 94 6.89 20.04 -14.34
C ARG A 94 6.49 20.56 -12.97
N LEU A 95 7.44 21.03 -12.21
CA LEU A 95 7.16 21.69 -10.94
C LEU A 95 6.52 23.06 -11.17
N PRO A 96 5.54 23.45 -10.36
CA PRO A 96 4.97 24.79 -10.44
C PRO A 96 5.96 25.86 -9.99
N ASP A 97 5.88 27.03 -10.62
CA ASP A 97 6.80 28.16 -10.35
C ASP A 97 6.39 28.99 -9.12
N ASP A 98 5.14 28.84 -8.67
CA ASP A 98 4.58 29.62 -7.56
C ASP A 98 3.71 28.79 -6.61
N GLY A 99 3.38 29.35 -5.43
CA GLY A 99 2.52 28.71 -4.43
C GLY A 99 3.27 27.77 -3.49
N GLN A 100 2.48 27.02 -2.69
CA GLN A 100 2.98 25.99 -1.78
C GLN A 100 2.56 24.62 -2.31
N TRP A 101 3.52 23.72 -2.48
CA TRP A 101 3.31 22.43 -3.10
C TRP A 101 3.80 21.30 -2.22
N ILE A 102 3.05 20.21 -2.23
CA ILE A 102 3.46 18.94 -1.64
C ILE A 102 3.41 17.89 -2.75
N ILE A 103 4.56 17.29 -3.06
CA ILE A 103 4.68 16.20 -4.01
C ILE A 103 4.69 14.89 -3.22
N ALA A 104 3.61 14.14 -3.30
CA ALA A 104 3.41 12.90 -2.55
C ALA A 104 2.96 11.77 -3.48
N THR A 105 3.55 11.68 -4.67
CA THR A 105 3.16 10.78 -5.76
C THR A 105 3.65 9.34 -5.57
N GLY A 106 4.58 9.11 -4.63
CA GLY A 106 5.06 7.78 -4.28
C GLY A 106 5.89 7.10 -5.37
N PRO A 107 6.04 5.77 -5.33
CA PRO A 107 6.95 5.03 -6.22
C PRO A 107 6.47 4.95 -7.68
N LEU A 108 5.22 5.25 -7.96
CA LEU A 108 4.63 5.24 -9.30
C LEU A 108 4.54 6.65 -9.91
N THR A 109 5.43 7.55 -9.51
CA THR A 109 5.60 8.88 -10.09
C THR A 109 5.90 8.75 -11.60
N SER A 110 5.23 9.59 -12.42
CA SER A 110 5.50 9.58 -13.86
C SER A 110 6.95 9.97 -14.16
N SER A 111 7.47 9.45 -15.26
CA SER A 111 8.86 9.73 -15.67
C SER A 111 9.11 11.23 -15.85
N ALA A 112 8.15 11.95 -16.44
CA ALA A 112 8.28 13.39 -16.67
C ALA A 112 8.36 14.18 -15.36
N LEU A 113 7.51 13.88 -14.37
CA LEU A 113 7.58 14.53 -13.06
C LEU A 113 8.86 14.12 -12.31
N GLY A 114 9.27 12.86 -12.41
CA GLY A 114 10.53 12.37 -11.84
C GLY A 114 11.75 13.13 -12.35
N GLU A 115 11.82 13.38 -13.66
CA GLU A 115 12.89 14.21 -14.29
C GLU A 115 12.83 15.66 -13.79
N ALA A 116 11.63 16.25 -13.68
CA ALA A 116 11.49 17.61 -13.18
C ALA A 116 11.96 17.75 -11.71
N ILE A 117 11.65 16.77 -10.87
CA ILE A 117 12.14 16.72 -9.47
C ILE A 117 13.66 16.59 -9.43
N ARG A 118 14.22 15.72 -10.26
CA ARG A 118 15.69 15.54 -10.35
C ARG A 118 16.39 16.82 -10.78
N ALA A 119 15.84 17.52 -11.77
CA ALA A 119 16.39 18.78 -12.25
C ALA A 119 16.41 19.87 -11.15
N GLU A 120 15.36 19.93 -10.33
CA GLU A 120 15.23 20.91 -9.25
C GLU A 120 16.12 20.57 -8.05
N THR A 121 16.17 19.30 -7.67
CA THR A 121 16.90 18.88 -6.45
C THR A 121 18.38 18.62 -6.69
N GLY A 122 18.81 18.45 -7.93
CA GLY A 122 20.17 18.02 -8.27
C GLY A 122 20.50 16.59 -7.80
N ALA A 123 19.49 15.81 -7.42
CA ALA A 123 19.70 14.46 -6.92
C ALA A 123 19.94 13.47 -8.06
N ASP A 124 21.13 12.87 -8.10
CA ASP A 124 21.51 11.89 -9.12
C ASP A 124 20.75 10.55 -9.03
N GLN A 125 20.08 10.30 -7.89
CA GLN A 125 19.40 9.04 -7.64
C GLN A 125 18.00 9.26 -7.01
N LEU A 126 17.01 9.47 -7.86
CA LEU A 126 15.62 9.21 -7.51
C LEU A 126 15.29 7.80 -8.04
N ALA A 127 15.23 6.84 -7.13
CA ALA A 127 14.86 5.49 -7.48
C ALA A 127 13.37 5.29 -7.21
N PHE A 128 12.61 5.04 -8.27
CA PHE A 128 11.20 4.66 -8.19
C PHE A 128 11.11 3.17 -8.52
N PHE A 129 10.80 2.36 -7.51
CA PHE A 129 10.67 0.93 -7.68
C PHE A 129 9.20 0.52 -7.60
N ASP A 130 8.82 -0.35 -8.51
CA ASP A 130 7.56 -1.08 -8.41
C ASP A 130 7.68 -2.17 -7.34
N ALA A 131 6.70 -2.20 -6.46
CA ALA A 131 6.61 -3.15 -5.36
C ALA A 131 5.34 -4.00 -5.46
N ILE A 132 4.91 -4.37 -6.68
CA ILE A 132 3.75 -5.26 -6.85
C ILE A 132 4.10 -6.64 -6.28
N ALA A 133 3.38 -7.02 -5.23
CA ALA A 133 3.48 -8.37 -4.69
C ALA A 133 2.85 -9.38 -5.67
N PRO A 134 3.47 -10.55 -5.88
CA PRO A 134 2.86 -11.63 -6.64
C PRO A 134 1.51 -12.03 -6.04
N ILE A 135 0.48 -12.17 -6.90
CA ILE A 135 -0.85 -12.61 -6.49
C ILE A 135 -1.10 -13.95 -7.16
N VAL A 136 -1.46 -14.95 -6.36
CA VAL A 136 -1.81 -16.29 -6.83
C VAL A 136 -3.29 -16.59 -6.58
N HIS A 137 -3.89 -17.45 -7.36
CA HIS A 137 -5.24 -17.92 -7.12
C HIS A 137 -5.29 -18.81 -5.87
N ALA A 138 -6.32 -18.63 -5.04
CA ALA A 138 -6.48 -19.40 -3.80
C ALA A 138 -6.53 -20.92 -4.05
N GLU A 139 -7.16 -21.33 -5.16
CA GLU A 139 -7.27 -22.73 -5.57
C GLU A 139 -5.92 -23.35 -6.02
N SER A 140 -4.91 -22.51 -6.31
CA SER A 140 -3.57 -23.01 -6.64
C SER A 140 -2.72 -23.37 -5.43
N ILE A 141 -3.21 -23.09 -4.21
CA ILE A 141 -2.49 -23.36 -2.98
C ILE A 141 -2.83 -24.77 -2.49
N ASP A 142 -1.82 -25.61 -2.37
CA ASP A 142 -1.98 -26.94 -1.79
C ASP A 142 -2.09 -26.87 -0.27
N MET A 143 -3.32 -26.86 0.22
CA MET A 143 -3.62 -26.81 1.65
C MET A 143 -3.31 -28.13 2.39
N SER A 144 -2.82 -29.19 1.72
CA SER A 144 -2.31 -30.38 2.39
C SER A 144 -0.92 -30.18 2.98
N VAL A 145 -0.18 -29.20 2.47
CA VAL A 145 1.18 -28.82 2.95
C VAL A 145 1.21 -27.40 3.52
N ALA A 146 0.34 -26.50 3.06
CA ALA A 146 0.18 -25.16 3.60
C ALA A 146 -0.76 -25.16 4.81
N TRP A 147 -0.59 -24.20 5.71
CA TRP A 147 -1.47 -24.05 6.88
C TRP A 147 -1.84 -22.60 7.14
N ARG A 148 -2.90 -22.40 7.93
CA ARG A 148 -3.36 -21.06 8.35
C ARG A 148 -2.81 -20.73 9.73
N GLN A 149 -2.13 -19.59 9.84
CA GLN A 149 -1.62 -19.07 11.09
C GLN A 149 -1.21 -17.60 10.92
N SER A 150 -1.51 -16.75 11.89
CA SER A 150 -0.99 -15.39 11.91
C SER A 150 0.52 -15.37 12.25
N ARG A 151 1.19 -14.31 11.85
CA ARG A 151 2.61 -14.13 12.18
C ARG A 151 2.80 -14.00 13.68
N TYR A 152 3.65 -14.84 14.26
CA TYR A 152 3.89 -14.95 15.71
C TYR A 152 2.65 -15.33 16.53
N ASP A 153 1.69 -16.00 15.90
CA ASP A 153 0.43 -16.42 16.53
C ASP A 153 -0.37 -15.26 17.18
N LYS A 154 -0.24 -14.06 16.60
CA LYS A 154 -0.92 -12.86 17.07
C LYS A 154 -2.37 -12.82 16.59
N GLY A 155 -3.24 -12.25 17.42
CA GLY A 155 -4.66 -12.03 17.15
C GLY A 155 -5.51 -12.44 18.35
N GLU A 156 -6.60 -11.70 18.59
CA GLU A 156 -7.54 -11.97 19.67
C GLU A 156 -8.59 -13.00 19.27
N THR A 157 -9.02 -12.95 18.01
CA THR A 157 -10.05 -13.84 17.45
C THR A 157 -9.43 -14.98 16.65
N GLU A 158 -10.21 -16.05 16.44
CA GLU A 158 -9.82 -17.16 15.56
C GLU A 158 -9.54 -16.69 14.13
N ALA A 159 -10.35 -15.77 13.59
CA ALA A 159 -10.15 -15.19 12.27
C ALA A 159 -8.80 -14.45 12.13
N GLU A 160 -8.39 -13.74 13.17
CA GLU A 160 -7.10 -13.05 13.19
C GLU A 160 -5.93 -14.04 13.33
N ARG A 161 -6.05 -15.04 14.19
CA ARG A 161 -5.01 -16.07 14.36
C ARG A 161 -4.81 -16.94 13.13
N THR A 162 -5.82 -17.08 12.27
CA THR A 162 -5.78 -17.88 11.04
C THR A 162 -5.74 -17.03 9.76
N ALA A 163 -5.39 -15.74 9.86
CA ALA A 163 -5.52 -14.78 8.76
C ALA A 163 -4.55 -15.00 7.59
N TYR A 164 -3.42 -15.66 7.82
CA TYR A 164 -2.41 -15.90 6.78
C TYR A 164 -2.34 -17.36 6.38
N ILE A 165 -2.00 -17.60 5.11
CA ILE A 165 -1.60 -18.93 4.61
C ILE A 165 -0.07 -18.97 4.60
N ASN A 166 0.50 -19.95 5.30
CA ASN A 166 1.92 -20.17 5.37
C ASN A 166 2.29 -21.34 4.48
N CYS A 167 3.22 -21.13 3.56
CA CYS A 167 3.75 -22.14 2.65
C CYS A 167 5.16 -22.53 3.13
N PRO A 168 5.38 -23.79 3.52
CA PRO A 168 6.70 -24.23 3.98
C PRO A 168 7.69 -24.31 2.82
N MET A 169 8.95 -24.12 3.13
CA MET A 169 10.07 -24.39 2.22
C MET A 169 11.08 -25.29 2.96
N THR A 170 11.61 -26.27 2.27
CA THR A 170 12.79 -27.00 2.75
C THR A 170 14.01 -26.08 2.67
N LYS A 171 15.08 -26.45 3.37
CA LYS A 171 16.34 -25.68 3.30
C LYS A 171 16.86 -25.56 1.88
N ALA A 172 16.80 -26.64 1.10
CA ALA A 172 17.27 -26.67 -0.28
C ALA A 172 16.44 -25.75 -1.21
N GLU A 173 15.11 -25.73 -1.06
CA GLU A 173 14.23 -24.81 -1.79
C GLU A 173 14.49 -23.35 -1.43
N TYR A 174 14.69 -23.07 -0.14
CA TYR A 174 15.03 -21.72 0.32
C TYR A 174 16.37 -21.24 -0.24
N GLU A 175 17.41 -22.08 -0.20
CA GLU A 175 18.72 -21.76 -0.75
C GLU A 175 18.64 -21.53 -2.28
N ALA A 176 17.93 -22.39 -3.02
CA ALA A 176 17.72 -22.21 -4.45
C ALA A 176 16.94 -20.91 -4.77
N PHE A 177 15.95 -20.55 -3.95
CA PHE A 177 15.22 -19.29 -4.09
C PHE A 177 16.13 -18.07 -3.89
N ILE A 178 16.99 -18.11 -2.85
CA ILE A 178 17.96 -17.03 -2.61
C ILE A 178 18.95 -16.90 -3.75
N ASP A 179 19.51 -18.02 -4.22
CA ASP A 179 20.45 -18.03 -5.36
C ASP A 179 19.82 -17.44 -6.62
N ALA A 180 18.55 -17.76 -6.90
CA ALA A 180 17.81 -17.19 -8.04
C ALA A 180 17.53 -15.69 -7.92
N MET A 181 17.42 -15.16 -6.69
CA MET A 181 17.26 -13.72 -6.46
C MET A 181 18.58 -12.94 -6.59
N LEU A 182 19.71 -13.60 -6.40
CA LEU A 182 21.03 -12.97 -6.47
C LEU A 182 21.66 -13.02 -7.87
N ALA A 183 21.09 -13.81 -8.79
CA ALA A 183 21.55 -13.97 -10.16
C ALA A 183 21.04 -12.86 -11.08
#